data_92e2b6b91f33609661875dd1e06709b8
#
_entry.id   92e2b6b91f33609661875dd1e06709b8
#
_cell.length_a   1.000
_cell.length_b   1.000
_cell.length_c   1.000
_cell.angle_alpha   90.00
_cell.angle_beta   90.00
_cell.angle_gamma   90.00
#
_symmetry.space_group_name_H-M   'P 1'
#
loop_
_entity.id
_entity.type
_entity.pdbx_description
1 polymer ?
#
loop_
_entity_poly.entity_id
_entity_poly.type
_entity_poly.pdbx_seq_one_letter_code
_entity_poly.pdbx_strand_id
1 'polypeptide(L)'
;MVMSRWDPFADLVTLREAMDRLFDQSFVRPGQTGAREVTGARSMPIDLYERNGDYIIKAYLPGVKAEDVDINADQGTLTIQAHVPGEAEREEAKNYRWLVNELGYGDVVRTVTLPSVIDAGKIDATVENGILTVTVPKAEEAKPKKITVRAK
;
A
#
# COMPACT_ATOMS: atom_id res chain seq x y z
N MET A 1 53.06 -5.98 17.60
CA MET A 1 51.95 -6.94 17.66
C MET A 1 50.74 -6.16 18.08
N VAL A 2 49.86 -5.78 17.14
CA VAL A 2 48.63 -5.01 17.43
C VAL A 2 47.53 -6.02 17.66
N MET A 3 47.05 -6.14 18.89
CA MET A 3 45.90 -6.95 19.24
C MET A 3 44.64 -6.29 18.64
N SER A 4 44.04 -6.92 17.65
CA SER A 4 42.73 -6.57 17.15
C SER A 4 41.71 -6.81 18.26
N ARG A 5 41.13 -5.76 18.76
CA ARG A 5 40.06 -5.81 19.78
C ARG A 5 38.77 -6.24 19.06
N TRP A 6 38.32 -7.47 19.32
CA TRP A 6 37.03 -7.95 18.83
C TRP A 6 35.93 -7.12 19.49
N ASP A 7 35.13 -6.43 18.68
CA ASP A 7 33.99 -5.63 19.13
C ASP A 7 32.70 -6.34 18.70
N PRO A 8 31.98 -7.00 19.63
CA PRO A 8 30.76 -7.76 19.33
C PRO A 8 29.59 -6.89 18.89
N PHE A 9 29.69 -5.55 19.03
CA PHE A 9 28.62 -4.63 18.65
C PHE A 9 28.75 -4.16 17.19
N ALA A 10 29.92 -4.30 16.57
CA ALA A 10 30.11 -3.97 15.16
C ALA A 10 29.27 -4.89 14.24
N ASP A 11 29.13 -6.16 14.60
CA ASP A 11 28.37 -7.13 13.83
C ASP A 11 26.84 -6.91 13.93
N LEU A 12 26.35 -6.29 15.01
CA LEU A 12 24.94 -5.94 15.18
C LEU A 12 24.52 -4.76 14.28
N VAL A 13 25.43 -3.83 14.04
CA VAL A 13 25.16 -2.69 13.13
C VAL A 13 25.06 -3.18 11.69
N THR A 14 25.94 -4.09 11.27
CA THR A 14 25.92 -4.69 9.92
C THR A 14 24.68 -5.56 9.68
N LEU A 15 24.20 -6.29 10.70
CA LEU A 15 22.97 -7.07 10.61
C LEU A 15 21.74 -6.15 10.45
N ARG A 16 21.70 -5.05 11.18
CA ARG A 16 20.64 -4.05 11.06
C ARG A 16 20.63 -3.41 9.67
N GLU A 17 21.78 -3.01 9.15
CA GLU A 17 21.91 -2.47 7.80
C GLU A 17 21.55 -3.50 6.72
N ALA A 18 21.88 -4.76 6.91
CA ALA A 18 21.47 -5.85 6.01
C ALA A 18 19.95 -6.08 6.04
N MET A 19 19.35 -6.03 7.22
CA MET A 19 17.89 -6.10 7.36
C MET A 19 17.21 -4.87 6.73
N ASP A 20 17.72 -3.67 6.95
CA ASP A 20 17.18 -2.45 6.35
C ASP A 20 17.24 -2.51 4.81
N ARG A 21 18.33 -3.02 4.23
CA ARG A 21 18.44 -3.26 2.78
C ARG A 21 17.46 -4.31 2.26
N LEU A 22 17.20 -5.36 3.02
CA LEU A 22 16.19 -6.37 2.65
C LEU A 22 14.78 -5.79 2.71
N PHE A 23 14.50 -4.92 3.68
CA PHE A 23 13.23 -4.20 3.76
C PHE A 23 13.08 -3.15 2.68
N ASP A 24 14.15 -2.49 2.26
CA ASP A 24 14.12 -1.52 1.14
C ASP A 24 13.81 -2.18 -0.21
N GLN A 25 14.11 -3.47 -0.37
CA GLN A 25 13.76 -4.27 -1.55
C GLN A 25 12.38 -4.93 -1.44
N SER A 26 11.74 -4.89 -0.28
CA SER A 26 10.40 -5.43 -0.07
C SER A 26 9.34 -4.43 -0.52
N PHE A 27 8.38 -4.86 -1.33
CA PHE A 27 7.25 -4.04 -1.82
C PHE A 27 6.38 -3.46 -0.70
N VAL A 28 6.47 -4.03 0.48
CA VAL A 28 5.76 -3.58 1.67
C VAL A 28 6.80 -3.32 2.74
N ARG A 29 7.09 -2.07 3.03
CA ARG A 29 7.89 -1.67 4.20
C ARG A 29 7.05 -1.87 5.46
N PRO A 30 7.31 -2.92 6.29
CA PRO A 30 6.64 -3.05 7.57
C PRO A 30 7.18 -1.93 8.48
N GLY A 31 6.36 -0.93 8.76
CA GLY A 31 6.70 0.16 9.67
C GLY A 31 6.96 1.53 9.05
N GLN A 32 7.11 1.66 7.73
CA GLN A 32 6.96 2.95 7.07
C GLN A 32 5.49 3.16 6.68
N THR A 33 4.65 3.35 7.67
CA THR A 33 3.46 4.16 7.55
C THR A 33 3.91 5.62 7.38
N GLY A 34 4.66 5.89 6.29
CA GLY A 34 5.13 7.24 5.97
C GLY A 34 4.01 8.24 5.63
N ALA A 35 2.78 7.78 5.62
CA ALA A 35 1.59 8.64 5.56
C ALA A 35 1.11 9.09 6.94
N ARG A 36 1.82 8.72 8.02
CA ARG A 36 1.33 8.92 9.39
C ARG A 36 1.45 10.35 9.91
N GLU A 37 2.11 11.25 9.24
CA GLU A 37 2.45 12.54 9.87
C GLU A 37 1.92 13.80 9.19
N VAL A 38 1.32 13.71 8.01
CA VAL A 38 0.85 14.94 7.33
C VAL A 38 -0.64 15.19 7.45
N THR A 39 -1.47 14.16 7.72
CA THR A 39 -2.93 14.33 7.68
C THR A 39 -3.71 13.71 8.84
N GLY A 40 -3.08 13.00 9.77
CA GLY A 40 -3.81 12.24 10.79
C GLY A 40 -4.55 11.00 10.25
N ALA A 41 -4.43 10.72 8.95
CA ALA A 41 -5.08 9.59 8.31
C ALA A 41 -4.49 8.25 8.76
N ARG A 42 -5.34 7.24 8.88
CA ARG A 42 -4.94 5.88 9.26
C ARG A 42 -4.46 5.10 8.04
N SER A 43 -3.54 4.16 8.26
CA SER A 43 -3.10 3.26 7.20
C SER A 43 -4.23 2.28 6.83
N MET A 44 -4.52 2.18 5.53
CA MET A 44 -5.48 1.22 4.97
C MET A 44 -4.77 -0.11 4.70
N PRO A 45 -5.19 -1.24 5.31
CA PRO A 45 -4.70 -2.56 4.95
C PRO A 45 -5.15 -2.93 3.53
N ILE A 46 -4.23 -3.51 2.76
CA ILE A 46 -4.51 -3.94 1.39
C ILE A 46 -3.92 -5.32 1.12
N ASP A 47 -4.55 -6.03 0.17
CA ASP A 47 -3.94 -7.14 -0.54
C ASP A 47 -3.48 -6.65 -1.91
N LEU A 48 -2.25 -6.96 -2.29
CA LEU A 48 -1.68 -6.69 -3.61
C LEU A 48 -1.17 -7.98 -4.21
N TYR A 49 -1.64 -8.33 -5.40
CA TYR A 49 -1.19 -9.51 -6.14
C TYR A 49 -1.24 -9.29 -7.65
N GLU A 50 -0.56 -10.12 -8.39
CA GLU A 50 -0.58 -10.14 -9.85
C GLU A 50 -1.50 -11.24 -10.37
N ARG A 51 -2.35 -10.90 -11.34
CA ARG A 51 -3.24 -11.85 -12.02
C ARG A 51 -3.35 -11.47 -13.50
N ASN A 52 -3.09 -12.43 -14.38
CA ASN A 52 -3.17 -12.27 -15.85
C ASN A 52 -2.28 -11.13 -16.41
N GLY A 53 -1.22 -10.76 -15.73
CA GLY A 53 -0.33 -9.68 -16.13
C GLY A 53 -0.71 -8.30 -15.61
N ASP A 54 -1.78 -8.18 -14.82
CA ASP A 54 -2.22 -6.96 -14.18
C ASP A 54 -1.98 -7.04 -12.67
N TYR A 55 -1.77 -5.90 -12.01
CA TYR A 55 -1.77 -5.81 -10.56
C TYR A 55 -3.20 -5.63 -10.07
N ILE A 56 -3.56 -6.38 -9.04
CA ILE A 56 -4.86 -6.28 -8.36
C ILE A 56 -4.62 -5.83 -6.93
N ILE A 57 -5.25 -4.74 -6.56
CA ILE A 57 -5.23 -4.22 -5.18
C ILE A 57 -6.64 -4.38 -4.62
N LYS A 58 -6.73 -4.93 -3.40
CA LYS A 58 -7.98 -5.00 -2.66
C LYS A 58 -7.86 -4.34 -1.31
N ALA A 59 -8.88 -3.59 -0.92
CA ALA A 59 -8.98 -2.97 0.41
C ALA A 59 -10.38 -3.12 0.97
N TYR A 60 -10.49 -3.24 2.30
CA TYR A 60 -11.76 -3.24 2.99
C TYR A 60 -12.15 -1.81 3.38
N LEU A 61 -13.23 -1.33 2.80
CA LEU A 61 -13.77 0.02 3.00
C LEU A 61 -15.27 -0.06 3.34
N PRO A 62 -15.62 -0.56 4.53
CA PRO A 62 -17.01 -0.75 4.92
C PRO A 62 -17.75 0.59 4.97
N GLY A 63 -18.92 0.66 4.30
CA GLY A 63 -19.75 1.85 4.29
C GLY A 63 -19.29 2.98 3.38
N VAL A 64 -18.13 2.86 2.72
CA VAL A 64 -17.60 3.86 1.78
C VAL A 64 -18.29 3.67 0.42
N LYS A 65 -18.70 4.77 -0.20
CA LYS A 65 -19.23 4.78 -1.55
C LYS A 65 -18.09 5.00 -2.57
N ALA A 66 -18.32 4.62 -3.82
CA ALA A 66 -17.33 4.81 -4.88
C ALA A 66 -16.94 6.30 -5.09
N GLU A 67 -17.88 7.22 -4.86
CA GLU A 67 -17.68 8.67 -4.95
C GLU A 67 -16.78 9.25 -3.85
N ASP A 68 -16.58 8.52 -2.75
CA ASP A 68 -15.78 8.91 -1.58
C ASP A 68 -14.38 8.28 -1.59
N VAL A 69 -13.98 7.66 -2.71
CA VAL A 69 -12.67 7.05 -2.90
C VAL A 69 -11.88 7.84 -3.94
N ASP A 70 -10.73 8.37 -3.55
CA ASP A 70 -9.77 9.03 -4.42
C ASP A 70 -8.59 8.11 -4.71
N ILE A 71 -8.26 7.96 -6.01
CA ILE A 71 -7.11 7.18 -6.45
C ILE A 71 -6.24 8.04 -7.37
N ASN A 72 -5.01 8.25 -6.96
CA ASN A 72 -4.01 8.98 -7.73
C ASN A 72 -2.88 8.03 -8.14
N ALA A 73 -2.51 8.06 -9.41
CA ALA A 73 -1.40 7.30 -9.97
C ALA A 73 -0.33 8.24 -10.52
N ASP A 74 0.89 8.12 -10.03
CA ASP A 74 2.04 8.88 -10.49
C ASP A 74 3.28 7.98 -10.56
N GLN A 75 3.90 7.91 -11.75
CA GLN A 75 5.17 7.19 -12.01
C GLN A 75 5.26 5.79 -11.36
N GLY A 76 4.17 5.00 -11.43
CA GLY A 76 4.12 3.65 -10.86
C GLY A 76 3.80 3.60 -9.36
N THR A 77 3.54 4.74 -8.75
CA THR A 77 3.06 4.83 -7.37
C THR A 77 1.56 5.12 -7.37
N LEU A 78 0.80 4.31 -6.66
CA LEU A 78 -0.63 4.49 -6.45
C LEU A 78 -0.87 5.01 -5.04
N THR A 79 -1.64 6.09 -4.91
CA THR A 79 -2.14 6.56 -3.62
C THR A 79 -3.66 6.45 -3.62
N ILE A 80 -4.18 5.70 -2.66
CA ILE A 80 -5.60 5.47 -2.44
C ILE A 80 -5.98 6.18 -1.15
N GLN A 81 -7.01 7.01 -1.20
CA GLN A 81 -7.57 7.73 -0.05
C GLN A 81 -9.06 7.49 0.01
N ALA A 82 -9.60 7.38 1.21
CA ALA A 82 -11.04 7.27 1.43
C ALA A 82 -11.41 7.74 2.83
N HIS A 83 -12.67 8.10 3.01
CA HIS A 83 -13.24 8.36 4.33
C HIS A 83 -14.16 7.23 4.74
N VAL A 84 -13.80 6.51 5.80
CA VAL A 84 -14.63 5.42 6.36
C VAL A 84 -15.60 6.03 7.38
N PRO A 85 -16.91 6.04 7.11
CA PRO A 85 -17.88 6.64 8.01
C PRO A 85 -17.98 5.87 9.33
N GLY A 86 -18.06 6.58 10.43
CA GLY A 86 -18.14 6.02 11.77
C GLY A 86 -19.32 6.51 12.58
N GLU A 87 -19.82 5.66 13.50
CA GLU A 87 -20.90 6.05 14.41
C GLU A 87 -20.51 7.26 15.28
N ALA A 88 -19.22 7.38 15.67
CA ALA A 88 -18.73 8.46 16.50
C ALA A 88 -18.72 9.84 15.80
N GLU A 89 -18.87 9.89 14.47
CA GLU A 89 -18.92 11.14 13.70
C GLU A 89 -20.34 11.74 13.65
N ARG A 90 -21.35 10.96 14.06
CA ARG A 90 -22.73 11.44 14.10
C ARG A 90 -22.95 12.41 15.25
N GLU A 91 -23.77 13.43 15.01
CA GLU A 91 -24.13 14.39 16.06
C GLU A 91 -24.71 13.74 17.31
N GLU A 92 -25.49 12.66 17.14
CA GLU A 92 -26.09 11.91 18.24
C GLU A 92 -25.06 11.25 19.14
N ALA A 93 -23.89 10.91 18.61
CA ALA A 93 -22.82 10.24 19.33
C ALA A 93 -22.19 11.10 20.43
N LYS A 94 -22.40 12.42 20.39
CA LYS A 94 -22.02 13.34 21.47
C LYS A 94 -22.68 13.01 22.82
N ASN A 95 -23.83 12.35 22.77
CA ASN A 95 -24.60 11.96 23.94
C ASN A 95 -24.34 10.51 24.36
N TYR A 96 -23.51 9.77 23.62
CA TYR A 96 -23.26 8.35 23.90
C TYR A 96 -22.26 8.20 25.05
N ARG A 97 -22.53 7.25 25.92
CA ARG A 97 -21.55 6.73 26.87
C ARG A 97 -20.85 5.53 26.23
N TRP A 98 -19.75 5.80 25.57
CA TRP A 98 -18.93 4.73 24.98
C TRP A 98 -18.41 3.79 26.04
N LEU A 99 -18.66 2.49 25.88
CA LEU A 99 -18.09 1.43 26.71
C LEU A 99 -16.87 0.82 26.02
N VAL A 100 -16.95 0.66 24.68
CA VAL A 100 -15.86 0.19 23.82
C VAL A 100 -15.99 0.91 22.47
N ASN A 101 -14.90 1.36 21.90
CA ASN A 101 -14.84 1.97 20.57
C ASN A 101 -13.56 1.49 19.85
N GLU A 102 -13.66 0.36 19.15
CA GLU A 102 -12.54 -0.32 18.47
C GLU A 102 -12.67 -0.26 16.94
N LEU A 103 -13.84 0.07 16.41
CA LEU A 103 -14.06 0.19 14.98
C LEU A 103 -13.27 1.38 14.42
N GLY A 104 -12.49 1.11 13.40
CA GLY A 104 -11.75 2.15 12.70
C GLY A 104 -12.65 2.96 11.77
N TYR A 105 -12.70 4.27 11.96
CA TYR A 105 -13.40 5.22 11.09
C TYR A 105 -12.50 6.43 10.81
N GLY A 106 -12.98 7.33 9.95
CA GLY A 106 -12.26 8.52 9.54
C GLY A 106 -11.39 8.31 8.30
N ASP A 107 -10.47 9.23 8.05
CA ASP A 107 -9.66 9.21 6.85
C ASP A 107 -8.65 8.07 6.88
N VAL A 108 -8.59 7.34 5.77
CA VAL A 108 -7.65 6.25 5.53
C VAL A 108 -6.87 6.53 4.25
N VAL A 109 -5.58 6.18 4.26
CA VAL A 109 -4.70 6.37 3.12
C VAL A 109 -3.78 5.17 2.93
N ARG A 110 -3.50 4.83 1.68
CA ARG A 110 -2.48 3.85 1.31
C ARG A 110 -1.72 4.29 0.08
N THR A 111 -0.40 4.29 0.18
CA THR A 111 0.49 4.47 -0.96
C THR A 111 1.18 3.15 -1.27
N VAL A 112 1.20 2.77 -2.54
CA VAL A 112 1.79 1.53 -3.04
C VAL A 112 2.65 1.86 -4.25
N THR A 113 3.91 1.44 -4.22
CA THR A 113 4.79 1.51 -5.39
C THR A 113 4.77 0.15 -6.09
N LEU A 114 4.44 0.14 -7.37
CA LEU A 114 4.37 -1.06 -8.20
C LEU A 114 5.71 -1.33 -8.88
N PRO A 115 6.09 -2.62 -9.05
CA PRO A 115 7.44 -2.97 -9.51
C PRO A 115 7.69 -2.75 -11.00
N SER A 116 6.67 -2.45 -11.78
CA SER A 116 6.79 -2.21 -13.22
C SER A 116 6.02 -0.99 -13.65
N VAL A 117 6.34 -0.49 -14.84
CA VAL A 117 5.61 0.61 -15.48
C VAL A 117 4.16 0.17 -15.70
N ILE A 118 3.23 1.05 -15.34
CA ILE A 118 1.78 0.82 -15.42
C ILE A 118 1.16 1.70 -16.49
N ASP A 119 0.01 1.26 -17.02
CA ASP A 119 -0.84 2.06 -17.90
C ASP A 119 -1.89 2.79 -17.04
N ALA A 120 -1.53 3.99 -16.58
CA ALA A 120 -2.40 4.77 -15.70
C ALA A 120 -3.76 5.11 -16.36
N GLY A 121 -3.81 5.21 -17.69
CA GLY A 121 -5.04 5.50 -18.43
C GLY A 121 -6.04 4.35 -18.49
N LYS A 122 -5.61 3.14 -18.08
CA LYS A 122 -6.45 1.94 -18.07
C LYS A 122 -6.68 1.38 -16.66
N ILE A 123 -6.38 2.14 -15.64
CA ILE A 123 -6.72 1.75 -14.27
C ILE A 123 -8.24 1.73 -14.14
N ASP A 124 -8.75 0.61 -13.60
CA ASP A 124 -10.17 0.44 -13.28
C ASP A 124 -10.33 0.19 -11.78
N ALA A 125 -11.33 0.81 -11.17
CA ALA A 125 -11.60 0.67 -9.75
C ALA A 125 -13.10 0.51 -9.48
N THR A 126 -13.42 -0.47 -8.65
CA THR A 126 -14.80 -0.77 -8.25
C THR A 126 -14.89 -0.91 -6.74
N VAL A 127 -16.03 -0.41 -6.17
CA VAL A 127 -16.38 -0.65 -4.77
C VAL A 127 -17.66 -1.51 -4.76
N GLU A 128 -17.55 -2.71 -4.22
CA GLU A 128 -18.66 -3.63 -4.11
C GLU A 128 -18.66 -4.31 -2.73
N ASN A 129 -19.80 -4.28 -2.05
CA ASN A 129 -19.97 -4.89 -0.72
C ASN A 129 -18.90 -4.45 0.31
N GLY A 130 -18.46 -3.18 0.25
CA GLY A 130 -17.43 -2.64 1.14
C GLY A 130 -16.01 -3.11 0.82
N ILE A 131 -15.79 -3.65 -0.38
CA ILE A 131 -14.47 -4.04 -0.88
C ILE A 131 -14.14 -3.17 -2.08
N LEU A 132 -13.07 -2.39 -1.98
CA LEU A 132 -12.45 -1.72 -3.11
C LEU A 132 -11.59 -2.74 -3.87
N THR A 133 -11.76 -2.84 -5.17
CA THR A 133 -10.89 -3.59 -6.07
C THR A 133 -10.34 -2.64 -7.12
N VAL A 134 -9.02 -2.50 -7.20
CA VAL A 134 -8.33 -1.70 -8.21
C VAL A 134 -7.55 -2.62 -9.11
N THR A 135 -7.84 -2.58 -10.41
CA THR A 135 -7.10 -3.29 -11.45
C THR A 135 -6.15 -2.32 -12.14
N VAL A 136 -4.87 -2.62 -12.11
CA VAL A 136 -3.81 -1.76 -12.64
C VAL A 136 -3.05 -2.52 -13.73
N PRO A 137 -3.33 -2.26 -15.01
CA PRO A 137 -2.63 -2.90 -16.12
C PRO A 137 -1.17 -2.48 -16.19
N LYS A 138 -0.29 -3.43 -16.48
CA LYS A 138 1.10 -3.12 -16.84
C LYS A 138 1.15 -2.47 -18.22
N ALA A 139 2.03 -1.48 -18.37
CA ALA A 139 2.29 -0.92 -19.69
C ALA A 139 2.78 -2.01 -20.66
N GLU A 140 2.46 -1.89 -21.94
CA GLU A 140 2.85 -2.87 -22.98
C GLU A 140 4.37 -3.08 -23.03
N GLU A 141 5.15 -2.08 -22.69
CA GLU A 141 6.61 -2.15 -22.62
C GLU A 141 7.12 -3.05 -21.47
N ALA A 142 6.32 -3.20 -20.41
CA ALA A 142 6.63 -4.01 -19.24
C ALA A 142 6.16 -5.46 -19.37
N LYS A 143 5.40 -5.80 -20.41
CA LYS A 143 4.93 -7.19 -20.65
C LYS A 143 6.02 -8.05 -21.24
N PRO A 144 6.14 -9.33 -20.85
CA PRO A 144 7.09 -10.26 -21.43
C PRO A 144 6.88 -10.39 -22.94
N LYS A 145 7.91 -10.10 -23.74
CA LYS A 145 7.87 -10.29 -25.20
C LYS A 145 8.49 -11.64 -25.55
N LYS A 146 7.76 -12.48 -26.31
CA LYS A 146 8.30 -13.72 -26.84
C LYS A 146 9.29 -13.39 -27.96
N ILE A 147 10.57 -13.70 -27.74
CA ILE A 147 11.63 -13.53 -28.75
C ILE A 147 11.70 -14.81 -29.59
N THR A 148 11.49 -14.71 -30.89
CA THR A 148 11.67 -15.82 -31.82
C THR A 148 13.11 -15.82 -32.32
N VAL A 149 13.88 -16.84 -31.93
CA VAL A 149 15.24 -17.06 -32.47
C VAL A 149 15.13 -17.63 -33.87
N ARG A 150 15.78 -16.97 -34.84
CA ARG A 150 15.90 -17.48 -36.19
C ARG A 150 17.27 -18.17 -36.34
N ALA A 151 17.28 -19.39 -36.85
CA ALA A 151 18.51 -20.04 -37.30
C ALA A 151 19.06 -19.29 -38.53
N LYS A 152 20.39 -19.17 -38.61
CA LYS A 152 21.09 -18.53 -39.71
C LYS A 152 21.63 -19.63 -40.63
#